data_03d33d0a09347888f91c1236fe79d6db
#
_entry.id   03d33d0a09347888f91c1236fe79d6db
#
_cell.length_a   1.000
_cell.length_b   1.000
_cell.length_c   1.000
_cell.angle_alpha   90.00
_cell.angle_beta   90.00
_cell.angle_gamma   90.00
#
_symmetry.space_group_name_H-M   'P 1'
#
loop_
_entity.id
_entity.type
_entity.pdbx_description
1 polymer ?
#
loop_
_entity_poly.entity_id
_entity_poly.type
_entity_poly.pdbx_seq_one_letter_code
_entity_poly.pdbx_strand_id
1 'polypeptide(L)'
;ELKARMNEFDLVLPGEKLILEAAEEARLPKEIDIKLYLKMFMRYLHKNHKRMYLLVESEEDGQEAFRYMQRTYSGIQLVGLAKVSAEGRADDMLVNAINGSEVDCILSALSVPLQEDFIAKNRNLLDARVWVGVGNRMFSDHRQGLGHGKLAKFLLNHIFKREMEKNKLKTKS
;
A
#
# COMPACT_ATOMS: atom_id res chain seq x y z
N GLU A 1 18.29 15.76 -0.06
CA GLU A 1 17.12 15.62 0.83
C GLU A 1 16.54 14.22 0.77
N LEU A 2 16.09 13.72 -0.39
CA LEU A 2 15.53 12.36 -0.56
C LEU A 2 16.50 11.26 -0.11
N LYS A 3 17.77 11.33 -0.50
CA LYS A 3 18.80 10.35 -0.10
C LYS A 3 18.98 10.25 1.42
N ALA A 4 18.86 11.37 2.14
CA ALA A 4 18.94 11.36 3.60
C ALA A 4 17.75 10.63 4.22
N ARG A 5 16.54 10.81 3.68
CA ARG A 5 15.32 10.09 4.12
C ARG A 5 15.38 8.60 3.83
N MET A 6 15.94 8.22 2.68
CA MET A 6 16.11 6.79 2.34
C MET A 6 17.01 6.03 3.32
N ASN A 7 17.96 6.71 3.96
CA ASN A 7 18.81 6.10 4.99
C ASN A 7 18.07 5.78 6.31
N GLU A 8 16.85 6.26 6.46
CA GLU A 8 16.01 5.96 7.63
C GLU A 8 15.19 4.66 7.50
N PHE A 9 15.17 4.07 6.30
CA PHE A 9 14.50 2.79 6.06
C PHE A 9 15.43 1.62 6.36
N ASP A 10 14.89 0.55 6.95
CA ASP A 10 15.64 -0.67 7.24
C ASP A 10 16.10 -1.40 5.98
N LEU A 11 15.33 -1.29 4.91
CA LEU A 11 15.62 -1.91 3.61
C LEU A 11 15.08 -1.06 2.47
N VAL A 12 15.95 -0.73 1.53
CA VAL A 12 15.59 -0.08 0.27
C VAL A 12 16.02 -0.97 -0.89
N LEU A 13 15.07 -1.34 -1.74
CA LEU A 13 15.31 -2.21 -2.89
C LEU A 13 15.03 -1.43 -4.19
N PRO A 14 15.88 -1.57 -5.22
CA PRO A 14 15.66 -0.93 -6.51
C PRO A 14 14.43 -1.54 -7.20
N GLY A 15 13.41 -0.71 -7.46
CA GLY A 15 12.14 -1.14 -8.06
C GLY A 15 12.07 -0.99 -9.57
N GLU A 16 12.95 -0.21 -10.17
CA GLU A 16 12.91 0.10 -11.61
C GLU A 16 13.95 -0.69 -12.40
N LYS A 17 13.52 -1.20 -13.55
CA LYS A 17 14.35 -2.00 -14.46
C LYS A 17 15.62 -1.26 -14.89
N LEU A 18 15.55 0.04 -15.15
CA LEU A 18 16.71 0.85 -15.54
C LEU A 18 17.79 0.92 -14.44
N ILE A 19 17.38 0.94 -13.16
CA ILE A 19 18.32 0.93 -12.03
C ILE A 19 19.00 -0.45 -11.95
N LEU A 20 18.23 -1.53 -12.17
CA LEU A 20 18.76 -2.89 -12.18
C LEU A 20 19.75 -3.09 -13.33
N GLU A 21 19.43 -2.62 -14.54
CA GLU A 21 20.32 -2.69 -15.71
C GLU A 21 21.63 -1.90 -15.46
N ALA A 22 21.54 -0.70 -14.90
CA ALA A 22 22.71 0.09 -14.54
C ALA A 22 23.59 -0.57 -13.46
N ALA A 23 22.97 -1.25 -12.50
CA ALA A 23 23.66 -2.01 -11.47
C ALA A 23 24.38 -3.25 -12.04
N GLU A 24 23.77 -3.96 -12.98
CA GLU A 24 24.39 -5.09 -13.70
C GLU A 24 25.61 -4.63 -14.51
N GLU A 25 25.50 -3.51 -15.24
CA GLU A 25 26.62 -2.92 -15.96
C GLU A 25 27.79 -2.54 -15.03
N ALA A 26 27.47 -2.05 -13.83
CA ALA A 26 28.46 -1.69 -12.82
C ALA A 26 29.05 -2.90 -12.07
N ARG A 27 28.66 -4.12 -12.40
CA ARG A 27 29.07 -5.38 -11.73
C ARG A 27 28.82 -5.39 -10.23
N LEU A 28 27.74 -4.76 -9.79
CA LEU A 28 27.32 -4.81 -8.39
C LEU A 28 26.88 -6.24 -8.01
N PRO A 29 26.94 -6.61 -6.71
CA PRO A 29 26.53 -7.95 -6.27
C PRO A 29 25.13 -8.29 -6.76
N LYS A 30 24.88 -9.58 -7.07
CA LYS A 30 23.58 -10.07 -7.55
C LYS A 30 22.46 -9.56 -6.63
N GLU A 31 21.59 -8.78 -7.23
CA GLU A 31 20.50 -8.15 -6.53
C GLU A 31 19.39 -9.14 -6.14
N ILE A 32 18.68 -8.79 -5.10
CA ILE A 32 17.45 -9.47 -4.74
C ILE A 32 16.44 -9.25 -5.88
N ASP A 33 15.88 -10.32 -6.43
CA ASP A 33 14.74 -10.22 -7.35
C ASP A 33 13.54 -9.61 -6.59
N ILE A 34 13.34 -8.31 -6.80
CA ILE A 34 12.32 -7.56 -6.08
C ILE A 34 10.92 -8.06 -6.37
N LYS A 35 10.65 -8.56 -7.58
CA LYS A 35 9.34 -9.12 -7.94
C LYS A 35 9.10 -10.42 -7.17
N LEU A 36 10.11 -11.26 -7.09
CA LEU A 36 10.05 -12.50 -6.31
C LEU A 36 9.92 -12.20 -4.81
N TYR A 37 10.72 -11.26 -4.31
CA TYR A 37 10.66 -10.81 -2.91
C TYR A 37 9.26 -10.33 -2.53
N LEU A 38 8.71 -9.38 -3.30
CA LEU A 38 7.37 -8.84 -3.05
C LEU A 38 6.29 -9.91 -3.16
N LYS A 39 6.39 -10.80 -4.16
CA LYS A 39 5.48 -11.95 -4.31
C LYS A 39 5.54 -12.88 -3.10
N MET A 40 6.71 -13.18 -2.58
CA MET A 40 6.87 -14.04 -1.40
C MET A 40 6.34 -13.35 -0.15
N PHE A 41 6.61 -12.06 0.02
CA PHE A 41 6.08 -11.25 1.11
C PHE A 41 4.54 -11.23 1.11
N MET A 42 3.92 -10.94 -0.04
CA MET A 42 2.46 -10.95 -0.17
C MET A 42 1.86 -12.35 0.08
N ARG A 43 2.53 -13.41 -0.35
CA ARG A 43 2.12 -14.79 -0.04
C ARG A 43 2.21 -15.11 1.44
N TYR A 44 3.23 -14.59 2.13
CA TYR A 44 3.34 -14.71 3.58
C TYR A 44 2.15 -14.05 4.29
N LEU A 45 1.83 -12.80 3.93
CA LEU A 45 0.69 -12.08 4.49
C LEU A 45 -0.64 -12.82 4.23
N HIS A 46 -0.82 -13.32 3.00
CA HIS A 46 -1.99 -14.10 2.59
C HIS A 46 -2.16 -15.39 3.41
N LYS A 47 -1.09 -16.20 3.52
CA LYS A 47 -1.15 -17.49 4.23
C LYS A 47 -1.33 -17.33 5.74
N ASN A 48 -0.88 -16.23 6.31
CA ASN A 48 -0.95 -15.97 7.74
C ASN A 48 -2.11 -15.04 8.12
N HIS A 49 -3.03 -14.77 7.17
CA HIS A 49 -4.21 -13.93 7.39
C HIS A 49 -3.89 -12.59 8.05
N LYS A 50 -2.78 -11.95 7.58
CA LYS A 50 -2.29 -10.72 8.16
C LYS A 50 -3.20 -9.54 7.87
N ARG A 51 -3.30 -8.64 8.84
CA ARG A 51 -4.11 -7.42 8.75
C ARG A 51 -3.32 -6.34 8.04
N MET A 52 -3.87 -5.81 6.96
CA MET A 52 -3.22 -4.82 6.12
C MET A 52 -4.04 -3.55 6.02
N TYR A 53 -3.36 -2.41 6.09
CA TYR A 53 -3.91 -1.11 5.74
C TYR A 53 -3.27 -0.63 4.44
N LEU A 54 -4.06 -0.13 3.50
CA LEU A 54 -3.59 0.31 2.19
C LEU A 54 -3.66 1.83 2.08
N LEU A 55 -2.56 2.45 1.66
CA LEU A 55 -2.50 3.87 1.34
C LEU A 55 -2.37 4.06 -0.16
N VAL A 56 -3.19 4.95 -0.74
CA VAL A 56 -3.26 5.26 -2.17
C VAL A 56 -3.41 6.75 -2.39
N GLU A 57 -3.18 7.23 -3.62
CA GLU A 57 -3.35 8.64 -3.98
C GLU A 57 -4.72 8.96 -4.56
N SER A 58 -5.37 7.97 -5.17
CA SER A 58 -6.67 8.14 -5.79
C SER A 58 -7.66 7.05 -5.39
N GLU A 59 -8.94 7.33 -5.55
CA GLU A 59 -10.00 6.35 -5.32
C GLU A 59 -9.92 5.22 -6.36
N GLU A 60 -9.52 5.53 -7.58
CA GLU A 60 -9.32 4.59 -8.67
C GLU A 60 -8.22 3.58 -8.32
N ASP A 61 -7.08 4.05 -7.82
CA ASP A 61 -5.97 3.18 -7.39
C ASP A 61 -6.40 2.30 -6.22
N GLY A 62 -7.18 2.83 -5.29
CA GLY A 62 -7.75 2.08 -4.18
C GLY A 62 -8.67 0.95 -4.64
N GLN A 63 -9.55 1.22 -5.60
CA GLN A 63 -10.44 0.22 -6.17
C GLN A 63 -9.67 -0.87 -6.94
N GLU A 64 -8.64 -0.49 -7.66
CA GLU A 64 -7.78 -1.41 -8.41
C GLU A 64 -7.00 -2.33 -7.47
N ALA A 65 -6.36 -1.74 -6.46
CA ALA A 65 -5.62 -2.46 -5.44
C ALA A 65 -6.52 -3.44 -4.68
N PHE A 66 -7.71 -3.02 -4.29
CA PHE A 66 -8.68 -3.88 -3.63
C PHE A 66 -9.06 -5.10 -4.49
N ARG A 67 -9.39 -4.87 -5.77
CA ARG A 67 -9.70 -5.95 -6.72
C ARG A 67 -8.55 -6.93 -6.91
N TYR A 68 -7.34 -6.39 -7.04
CA TYR A 68 -6.14 -7.20 -7.15
C TYR A 68 -5.93 -8.08 -5.92
N MET A 69 -6.05 -7.51 -4.72
CA MET A 69 -5.92 -8.23 -3.46
C MET A 69 -6.96 -9.34 -3.33
N GLN A 70 -8.22 -9.04 -3.57
CA GLN A 70 -9.31 -10.02 -3.49
C GLN A 70 -9.10 -11.20 -4.44
N ARG A 71 -8.59 -10.93 -5.64
CA ARG A 71 -8.36 -11.97 -6.65
C ARG A 71 -7.12 -12.81 -6.37
N THR A 72 -6.03 -12.15 -5.92
CA THR A 72 -4.70 -12.77 -5.89
C THR A 72 -4.29 -13.20 -4.48
N TYR A 73 -4.72 -12.47 -3.46
CA TYR A 73 -4.32 -12.63 -2.07
C TYR A 73 -5.49 -12.54 -1.10
N SER A 74 -6.57 -13.24 -1.39
CA SER A 74 -7.83 -13.20 -0.64
C SER A 74 -7.71 -13.56 0.86
N GLY A 75 -6.61 -14.18 1.27
CA GLY A 75 -6.33 -14.45 2.68
C GLY A 75 -5.81 -13.25 3.46
N ILE A 76 -5.35 -12.17 2.79
CA ILE A 76 -4.98 -10.93 3.45
C ILE A 76 -6.24 -10.24 3.94
N GLN A 77 -6.24 -9.83 5.21
CA GLN A 77 -7.34 -9.07 5.78
C GLN A 77 -7.10 -7.58 5.53
N LEU A 78 -7.67 -7.05 4.45
CA LEU A 78 -7.63 -5.60 4.19
C LEU A 78 -8.59 -4.91 5.17
N VAL A 79 -8.04 -4.35 6.27
CA VAL A 79 -8.80 -3.76 7.37
C VAL A 79 -9.08 -2.28 7.17
N GLY A 80 -8.36 -1.62 6.26
CA GLY A 80 -8.60 -0.24 5.90
C GLY A 80 -7.91 0.15 4.60
N LEU A 81 -8.43 1.21 4.01
CA LEU A 81 -7.88 1.87 2.83
C LEU A 81 -8.08 3.37 2.98
N ALA A 82 -7.03 4.13 2.77
CA ALA A 82 -7.10 5.58 2.82
C ALA A 82 -6.42 6.24 1.62
N LYS A 83 -7.00 7.36 1.21
CA LYS A 83 -6.39 8.28 0.26
C LYS A 83 -5.48 9.25 1.03
N VAL A 84 -4.25 9.37 0.58
CA VAL A 84 -3.28 10.36 1.07
C VAL A 84 -3.05 11.40 -0.01
N SER A 85 -3.08 12.66 0.35
CA SER A 85 -2.78 13.78 -0.55
C SER A 85 -1.68 14.66 0.03
N ALA A 86 -0.96 15.36 -0.85
CA ALA A 86 0.09 16.29 -0.45
C ALA A 86 -0.42 17.48 0.40
N GLU A 87 -1.70 17.79 0.31
CA GLU A 87 -2.36 18.87 1.07
C GLU A 87 -2.65 18.52 2.55
N GLY A 88 -2.26 17.38 2.99
CA GLY A 88 -2.20 16.68 4.26
C GLY A 88 -2.66 17.38 5.55
N ARG A 89 -3.97 17.68 5.67
CA ARG A 89 -4.56 18.13 6.94
C ARG A 89 -5.12 17.01 7.82
N ALA A 90 -5.05 15.76 7.36
CA ALA A 90 -5.74 14.63 8.00
C ALA A 90 -4.78 13.53 8.51
N ASP A 91 -3.47 13.80 8.61
CA ASP A 91 -2.51 12.78 9.03
C ASP A 91 -2.83 12.20 10.41
N ASP A 92 -3.20 13.06 11.38
CA ASP A 92 -3.53 12.59 12.74
C ASP A 92 -4.76 11.68 12.75
N MET A 93 -5.79 12.02 11.96
CA MET A 93 -6.98 11.17 11.83
C MET A 93 -6.66 9.84 11.16
N LEU A 94 -5.79 9.86 10.17
CA LEU A 94 -5.35 8.67 9.45
C LEU A 94 -4.48 7.77 10.35
N VAL A 95 -3.52 8.35 11.07
CA VAL A 95 -2.70 7.63 12.05
C VAL A 95 -3.58 6.97 13.11
N ASN A 96 -4.56 7.69 13.66
CA ASN A 96 -5.50 7.14 14.63
C ASN A 96 -6.36 6.00 14.04
N ALA A 97 -6.80 6.12 12.78
CA ALA A 97 -7.56 5.09 12.10
C ALA A 97 -6.72 3.82 11.85
N ILE A 98 -5.45 3.98 11.46
CA ILE A 98 -4.52 2.88 11.29
C ILE A 98 -4.28 2.18 12.62
N ASN A 99 -3.92 2.91 13.66
CA ASN A 99 -3.62 2.35 14.98
C ASN A 99 -4.84 1.64 15.59
N GLY A 100 -6.02 2.23 15.46
CA GLY A 100 -7.27 1.60 15.91
C GLY A 100 -7.68 0.36 15.12
N SER A 101 -7.03 0.09 13.99
CA SER A 101 -7.28 -1.10 13.16
C SER A 101 -6.35 -2.27 13.46
N GLU A 102 -5.45 -2.17 14.44
CA GLU A 102 -4.51 -3.24 14.84
C GLU A 102 -3.79 -3.88 13.63
N VAL A 103 -3.03 -3.10 12.89
CA VAL A 103 -2.47 -3.45 11.58
C VAL A 103 -1.14 -4.20 11.73
N ASP A 104 -0.98 -5.32 11.04
CA ASP A 104 0.33 -5.98 10.91
C ASP A 104 1.21 -5.25 9.88
N CYS A 105 0.63 -4.82 8.77
CA CYS A 105 1.35 -4.23 7.64
C CYS A 105 0.62 -3.03 7.06
N ILE A 106 1.34 -1.93 6.85
CA ILE A 106 0.89 -0.83 6.00
C ILE A 106 1.53 -1.00 4.63
N LEU A 107 0.71 -1.12 3.58
CA LEU A 107 1.17 -1.11 2.20
C LEU A 107 0.94 0.28 1.61
N SER A 108 2.01 0.98 1.29
CA SER A 108 1.97 2.33 0.73
C SER A 108 2.18 2.28 -0.78
N ALA A 109 1.14 2.61 -1.53
CA ALA A 109 1.17 2.75 -2.99
C ALA A 109 1.12 4.25 -3.37
N LEU A 110 1.95 5.04 -2.72
CA LEU A 110 2.08 6.47 -2.95
C LEU A 110 3.28 6.77 -3.86
N SER A 111 3.24 7.88 -4.58
CA SER A 111 4.38 8.37 -5.36
C SER A 111 5.45 9.02 -4.47
N VAL A 112 6.64 9.14 -5.01
CA VAL A 112 7.72 9.96 -4.46
C VAL A 112 7.41 11.45 -4.76
N PRO A 113 7.56 12.38 -3.81
CA PRO A 113 8.08 12.22 -2.44
C PRO A 113 7.00 11.97 -1.37
N LEU A 114 5.72 11.86 -1.75
CA LEU A 114 4.61 11.78 -0.82
C LEU A 114 4.73 10.59 0.15
N GLN A 115 5.22 9.46 -0.35
CA GLN A 115 5.45 8.25 0.43
C GLN A 115 6.48 8.47 1.54
N GLU A 116 7.62 9.04 1.17
CA GLU A 116 8.72 9.29 2.09
C GLU A 116 8.37 10.39 3.10
N ASP A 117 7.64 11.41 2.67
CA ASP A 117 7.17 12.49 3.53
C ASP A 117 6.19 11.97 4.58
N PHE A 118 5.26 11.12 4.17
CA PHE A 118 4.26 10.55 5.07
C PHE A 118 4.93 9.68 6.14
N ILE A 119 5.80 8.76 5.76
CA ILE A 119 6.44 7.87 6.74
C ILE A 119 7.43 8.62 7.64
N ALA A 120 8.24 9.54 7.09
CA ALA A 120 9.16 10.33 7.88
C ALA A 120 8.45 11.15 8.97
N LYS A 121 7.27 11.68 8.66
CA LYS A 121 6.46 12.45 9.60
C LYS A 121 5.77 11.58 10.66
N ASN A 122 5.28 10.40 10.27
CA ASN A 122 4.33 9.64 11.07
C ASN A 122 4.90 8.34 11.67
N ARG A 123 6.12 7.90 11.31
CA ARG A 123 6.69 6.60 11.73
C ARG A 123 6.65 6.34 13.24
N ASN A 124 6.91 7.37 14.03
CA ASN A 124 6.93 7.26 15.50
C ASN A 124 5.53 7.24 16.14
N LEU A 125 4.50 7.52 15.35
CA LEU A 125 3.10 7.57 15.78
C LEU A 125 2.33 6.33 15.32
N LEU A 126 2.86 5.58 14.35
CA LEU A 126 2.21 4.42 13.76
C LEU A 126 2.50 3.17 14.58
N ASP A 127 1.45 2.47 14.98
CA ASP A 127 1.49 1.18 15.68
C ASP A 127 1.29 0.02 14.68
N ALA A 128 2.14 -0.03 13.67
CA ALA A 128 2.17 -1.11 12.68
C ALA A 128 3.53 -1.79 12.70
N ARG A 129 3.56 -3.11 12.52
CA ARG A 129 4.82 -3.89 12.58
C ARG A 129 5.71 -3.66 11.38
N VAL A 130 5.10 -3.46 10.22
CA VAL A 130 5.82 -3.32 8.95
C VAL A 130 5.18 -2.22 8.11
N TRP A 131 6.03 -1.36 7.57
CA TRP A 131 5.69 -0.45 6.49
C TRP A 131 6.37 -0.90 5.21
N VAL A 132 5.61 -1.01 4.11
CA VAL A 132 6.16 -1.35 2.78
C VAL A 132 5.73 -0.31 1.77
N GLY A 133 6.68 0.45 1.25
CA GLY A 133 6.47 1.37 0.14
C GLY A 133 6.70 0.66 -1.19
N VAL A 134 5.69 0.65 -2.05
CA VAL A 134 5.74 -0.03 -3.35
C VAL A 134 5.58 0.93 -4.54
N GLY A 135 5.31 2.21 -4.25
CA GLY A 135 5.05 3.21 -5.26
C GLY A 135 3.65 3.08 -5.91
N ASN A 136 3.18 4.16 -6.51
CA ASN A 136 1.83 4.26 -7.06
C ASN A 136 1.58 3.40 -8.32
N ARG A 137 2.64 2.87 -8.95
CA ARG A 137 2.52 2.05 -10.18
C ARG A 137 2.26 0.57 -9.91
N MET A 138 2.37 0.10 -8.67
CA MET A 138 2.22 -1.33 -8.35
C MET A 138 0.92 -1.95 -8.88
N PHE A 139 -0.17 -1.20 -8.86
CA PHE A 139 -1.48 -1.67 -9.27
C PHE A 139 -1.90 -1.20 -10.67
N SER A 140 -1.22 -0.20 -11.26
CA SER A 140 -1.59 0.38 -12.56
C SER A 140 -1.27 -0.52 -13.76
N ASP A 141 -0.28 -1.38 -13.67
CA ASP A 141 0.09 -2.32 -14.75
C ASP A 141 -0.99 -3.39 -15.02
N HIS A 142 -1.95 -3.52 -14.09
CA HIS A 142 -3.06 -4.45 -14.24
C HIS A 142 -4.29 -3.85 -14.95
N ARG A 143 -4.24 -2.57 -15.32
CA ARG A 143 -5.34 -1.88 -16.05
C ARG A 143 -5.56 -2.40 -17.48
N GLN A 144 -4.57 -3.03 -18.07
CA GLN A 144 -4.62 -3.43 -19.49
C GLN A 144 -5.43 -4.70 -19.78
N GLY A 145 -5.99 -5.39 -18.77
CA GLY A 145 -6.58 -6.73 -18.94
C GLY A 145 -8.08 -6.89 -18.73
N LEU A 146 -8.80 -5.90 -18.20
CA LEU A 146 -10.23 -6.09 -17.87
C LEU A 146 -11.06 -4.85 -18.23
N GLY A 147 -11.91 -5.01 -19.22
CA GLY A 147 -12.90 -4.03 -19.63
C GLY A 147 -13.69 -3.47 -18.45
N HIS A 148 -13.86 -2.17 -18.45
CA HIS A 148 -14.57 -1.39 -17.44
C HIS A 148 -16.07 -1.73 -17.41
N GLY A 149 -16.43 -2.82 -16.74
CA GLY A 149 -17.83 -3.18 -16.53
C GLY A 149 -18.49 -2.25 -15.50
N LYS A 150 -19.52 -1.49 -15.92
CA LYS A 150 -20.36 -0.66 -15.03
C LYS A 150 -20.88 -1.40 -13.79
N LEU A 151 -21.02 -2.74 -13.87
CA LEU A 151 -21.43 -3.61 -12.78
C LEU A 151 -20.36 -3.74 -11.67
N ALA A 152 -19.06 -3.79 -12.02
CA ALA A 152 -18.00 -3.88 -11.03
C ALA A 152 -17.89 -2.58 -10.23
N LYS A 153 -18.10 -1.44 -10.86
CA LYS A 153 -18.12 -0.12 -10.22
C LYS A 153 -19.28 0.03 -9.22
N PHE A 154 -20.44 -0.52 -9.56
CA PHE A 154 -21.62 -0.52 -8.68
C PHE A 154 -21.45 -1.42 -7.44
N LEU A 155 -20.91 -2.63 -7.63
CA LEU A 155 -20.65 -3.57 -6.52
C LEU A 155 -19.58 -3.04 -5.55
N LEU A 156 -18.53 -2.42 -6.06
CA LEU A 156 -17.47 -1.83 -5.23
C LEU A 156 -17.95 -0.65 -4.40
N ASN A 157 -18.72 0.27 -5.00
CA ASN A 157 -19.34 1.36 -4.25
C ASN A 157 -20.24 0.85 -3.12
N HIS A 158 -20.93 -0.28 -3.34
CA HIS A 158 -21.80 -0.88 -2.33
C HIS A 158 -21.00 -1.51 -1.17
N ILE A 159 -19.89 -2.18 -1.47
CA ILE A 159 -19.00 -2.79 -0.48
C ILE A 159 -18.29 -1.70 0.35
N PHE A 160 -17.72 -0.67 -0.31
CA PHE A 160 -17.10 0.47 0.37
C PHE A 160 -18.07 1.20 1.29
N LYS A 161 -19.29 1.46 0.83
CA LYS A 161 -20.32 2.13 1.61
C LYS A 161 -20.70 1.31 2.86
N ARG A 162 -20.80 0.01 2.71
CA ARG A 162 -21.14 -0.92 3.81
C ARG A 162 -20.02 -1.04 4.86
N GLU A 163 -18.77 -1.04 4.46
CA GLU A 163 -17.63 -1.05 5.40
C GLU A 163 -17.48 0.31 6.11
N MET A 164 -17.65 1.41 5.40
CA MET A 164 -17.66 2.76 6.00
C MET A 164 -18.80 2.92 7.00
N GLU A 165 -20.01 2.39 6.72
CA GLU A 165 -21.15 2.41 7.65
C GLU A 165 -20.92 1.54 8.89
N LYS A 166 -20.32 0.35 8.74
CA LYS A 166 -19.94 -0.50 9.88
C LYS A 166 -18.93 0.18 10.81
N ASN A 167 -17.96 0.88 10.25
CA ASN A 167 -16.98 1.62 11.05
C ASN A 167 -17.57 2.83 11.75
N LYS A 168 -18.53 3.53 11.12
CA LYS A 168 -19.28 4.63 11.77
C LYS A 168 -20.16 4.15 12.94
N LEU A 169 -20.69 2.94 12.86
CA LEU A 169 -21.51 2.35 13.93
C LEU A 169 -20.65 1.89 15.12
N LYS A 170 -19.42 1.43 14.89
CA LYS A 170 -18.48 1.07 15.96
C LYS A 170 -17.92 2.28 16.72
N THR A 171 -17.90 3.46 16.10
CA THR A 171 -17.40 4.70 16.72
C THR A 171 -18.50 5.42 17.56
N LYS A 172 -19.74 4.95 17.53
CA LYS A 172 -20.88 5.53 18.29
C LYS A 172 -21.35 4.65 19.46
N SER A 173 -20.68 3.54 19.72
CA SER A 173 -20.83 2.72 20.93
C SER A 173 -19.62 2.87 21.83
#